data_5f632049b1aa43a8b9bee7111d577eb0
#
_entry.id   5f632049b1aa43a8b9bee7111d577eb0
#
_cell.length_a   1.000
_cell.length_b   1.000
_cell.length_c   1.000
_cell.angle_alpha   90.00
_cell.angle_beta   90.00
_cell.angle_gamma   90.00
#
_symmetry.space_group_name_H-M   'P 1'
#
loop_
_entity.id
_entity.type
_entity.pdbx_description
1 polymer ?
#
loop_
_entity_poly.entity_id
_entity_poly.type
_entity_poly.pdbx_seq_one_letter_code
_entity_poly.pdbx_strand_id
1 'polypeptide(L)'
;MAHHGRIDRVTTHQLPWQNTGHTNRQRVFTQSTKLQDVLYEIRGPVHAQAARLEAEGHRILKLNIGNPAPFGFEAPDVIMRDMIQALPNAQGYSDSQGIVSARRAVFTRYELVEGFPRFDIDDVYLGNGVSELITMTLQALLDNGDQVLIPAPDYPLWTASTSLAGGTPVHYLCDETQGWQPDIADLESKITERTKALVVINPNNPTGAVYSREVLEQIAELARKHQLLILADEIYDKILYDDAKHVCMASVAPDLLTLTFNGLSKAYRVAGYRSGWLVITGPKEHASSFIEGINLLSNMRLCPNVPAQHAIQVALGGHQSIDDLVLPGGRLLEQRDVAWTKLNEIPGVSCVKPEGALYAFPRLDPEVHDIHDDEQLVLDLLLQEKILVVQGTGFNWPNPDHLRVVTLPWSRDLAKAIERLGNFLASYHQ
;
A
#
# COMPACT_ATOMS: atom_id res chain seq x y z
N MET A 1 -44.59 -62.74 -0.99
CA MET A 1 -43.57 -63.54 -1.67
C MET A 1 -42.39 -62.58 -1.97
N ALA A 2 -41.32 -62.80 -1.25
CA ALA A 2 -40.12 -61.94 -1.32
C ALA A 2 -39.19 -62.46 -2.42
N HIS A 3 -38.62 -61.57 -3.26
CA HIS A 3 -37.47 -61.84 -4.04
C HIS A 3 -36.33 -60.89 -3.63
N HIS A 4 -35.35 -61.47 -2.92
CA HIS A 4 -34.06 -60.88 -2.66
C HIS A 4 -33.18 -60.99 -3.92
N GLY A 5 -32.82 -59.88 -4.50
CA GLY A 5 -31.78 -59.77 -5.51
C GLY A 5 -30.40 -59.59 -4.85
N ARG A 6 -29.53 -60.55 -5.02
CA ARG A 6 -28.12 -60.54 -4.60
C ARG A 6 -27.36 -59.53 -5.46
N ILE A 7 -26.67 -58.58 -4.85
CA ILE A 7 -25.71 -57.68 -5.51
C ILE A 7 -24.39 -58.45 -5.56
N ASP A 8 -23.94 -58.80 -6.75
CA ASP A 8 -22.61 -59.40 -6.99
C ASP A 8 -21.50 -58.39 -6.71
N ARG A 9 -20.52 -58.85 -5.94
CA ARG A 9 -19.28 -58.10 -5.66
C ARG A 9 -18.51 -57.93 -6.97
N VAL A 10 -18.31 -56.67 -7.39
CA VAL A 10 -17.36 -56.31 -8.45
C VAL A 10 -15.97 -56.56 -7.92
N THR A 11 -15.28 -57.55 -8.46
CA THR A 11 -13.85 -57.83 -8.27
C THR A 11 -13.06 -56.71 -8.92
N THR A 12 -12.42 -55.90 -8.12
CA THR A 12 -11.43 -54.89 -8.59
C THR A 12 -10.21 -55.62 -9.15
N HIS A 13 -10.09 -55.64 -10.47
CA HIS A 13 -8.84 -56.06 -11.13
C HIS A 13 -7.74 -55.04 -10.75
N GLN A 14 -6.76 -55.46 -9.95
CA GLN A 14 -5.53 -54.71 -9.75
C GLN A 14 -4.73 -54.65 -11.05
N LEU A 15 -4.46 -53.45 -11.51
CA LEU A 15 -3.68 -53.22 -12.73
C LEU A 15 -2.19 -53.57 -12.48
N PRO A 16 -1.47 -54.15 -13.45
CA PRO A 16 -0.13 -54.74 -13.27
C PRO A 16 1.02 -53.79 -12.94
N TRP A 17 0.78 -52.48 -12.88
CA TRP A 17 1.83 -51.49 -12.61
C TRP A 17 1.89 -51.02 -11.13
N GLN A 18 1.15 -51.66 -10.22
CA GLN A 18 1.16 -51.31 -8.78
C GLN A 18 2.31 -51.92 -7.98
N ASN A 19 3.24 -52.64 -8.61
CA ASN A 19 4.35 -53.30 -7.92
C ASN A 19 5.73 -52.88 -8.46
N THR A 20 6.01 -51.60 -8.57
CA THR A 20 7.38 -51.12 -8.60
C THR A 20 7.70 -50.55 -7.23
N GLY A 21 8.68 -51.15 -6.54
CA GLY A 21 9.10 -50.78 -5.16
C GLY A 21 9.72 -49.38 -5.07
N HIS A 22 8.96 -48.39 -5.45
CA HIS A 22 9.25 -47.00 -5.12
C HIS A 22 8.83 -46.76 -3.69
N THR A 23 9.78 -46.63 -2.78
CA THR A 23 9.56 -46.00 -1.50
C THR A 23 8.71 -44.75 -1.72
N ASN A 24 7.48 -44.79 -1.22
CA ASN A 24 6.50 -43.72 -1.39
C ASN A 24 6.97 -42.50 -0.57
N ARG A 25 8.08 -41.86 -0.98
CA ARG A 25 8.51 -40.56 -0.47
C ARG A 25 7.57 -39.54 -1.07
N GLN A 26 6.55 -39.22 -0.31
CA GLN A 26 5.63 -38.14 -0.66
C GLN A 26 6.45 -36.86 -0.85
N ARG A 27 6.42 -36.30 -2.06
CA ARG A 27 7.13 -35.07 -2.36
C ARG A 27 6.51 -33.94 -1.56
N VAL A 28 7.29 -33.29 -0.72
CA VAL A 28 6.86 -32.09 0.01
C VAL A 28 6.98 -30.89 -0.91
N PHE A 29 5.88 -30.15 -1.08
CA PHE A 29 5.86 -28.86 -1.79
C PHE A 29 5.96 -27.76 -0.76
N THR A 30 7.03 -27.00 -0.81
CA THR A 30 7.27 -25.82 0.04
C THR A 30 7.07 -24.54 -0.78
N GLN A 31 6.80 -23.44 -0.11
CA GLN A 31 6.78 -22.11 -0.77
C GLN A 31 8.16 -21.79 -1.36
N SER A 32 8.19 -20.90 -2.36
CA SER A 32 9.43 -20.41 -2.95
C SER A 32 10.29 -19.71 -1.89
N THR A 33 11.61 -19.89 -1.97
CA THR A 33 12.56 -19.20 -1.08
C THR A 33 12.48 -17.68 -1.20
N LYS A 34 12.07 -17.13 -2.35
CA LYS A 34 11.82 -15.70 -2.55
C LYS A 34 10.76 -15.12 -1.60
N LEU A 35 9.89 -15.95 -1.03
CA LEU A 35 8.85 -15.52 -0.09
C LEU A 35 9.32 -15.52 1.36
N GLN A 36 10.50 -16.06 1.66
CA GLN A 36 11.02 -16.13 3.04
C GLN A 36 11.40 -14.75 3.59
N ASP A 37 11.85 -13.85 2.70
CA ASP A 37 12.27 -12.49 3.08
C ASP A 37 11.17 -11.44 2.79
N VAL A 38 9.95 -11.88 2.45
CA VAL A 38 8.81 -10.99 2.21
C VAL A 38 8.10 -10.73 3.54
N LEU A 39 8.46 -9.63 4.18
CA LEU A 39 7.75 -9.10 5.35
C LEU A 39 6.48 -8.37 4.87
N TYR A 40 5.39 -9.08 4.71
CA TYR A 40 4.08 -8.51 4.40
C TYR A 40 3.08 -8.91 5.48
N GLU A 41 3.33 -8.44 6.69
CA GLU A 41 2.71 -8.93 7.92
C GLU A 41 1.28 -8.44 8.20
N ILE A 42 0.66 -7.75 7.25
CA ILE A 42 -0.78 -7.45 7.34
C ILE A 42 -1.62 -8.75 7.49
N ARG A 43 -0.99 -9.92 7.26
CA ARG A 43 -1.62 -11.26 7.30
C ARG A 43 -0.85 -12.31 8.14
N GLY A 44 0.07 -11.90 8.98
CA GLY A 44 0.87 -12.78 9.85
C GLY A 44 0.09 -13.48 10.96
N PRO A 45 0.81 -14.03 11.97
CA PRO A 45 0.21 -14.74 13.11
C PRO A 45 -0.82 -13.91 13.86
N VAL A 46 -0.60 -12.61 13.97
CA VAL A 46 -1.54 -11.66 14.60
C VAL A 46 -2.88 -11.64 13.89
N HIS A 47 -2.88 -11.62 12.53
CA HIS A 47 -4.12 -11.66 11.75
C HIS A 47 -4.87 -12.99 11.90
N ALA A 48 -4.15 -14.12 11.91
CA ALA A 48 -4.73 -15.44 12.13
C ALA A 48 -5.41 -15.53 13.51
N GLN A 49 -4.77 -14.96 14.53
CA GLN A 49 -5.33 -14.91 15.89
C GLN A 49 -6.56 -13.98 15.96
N ALA A 50 -6.53 -12.84 15.25
CA ALA A 50 -7.70 -11.97 15.15
C ALA A 50 -8.90 -12.69 14.53
N ALA A 51 -8.69 -13.41 13.43
CA ALA A 51 -9.74 -14.20 12.79
C ALA A 51 -10.31 -15.29 13.69
N ARG A 52 -9.44 -15.94 14.50
CA ARG A 52 -9.88 -16.93 15.50
C ARG A 52 -10.76 -16.30 16.58
N LEU A 53 -10.34 -15.17 17.15
CA LEU A 53 -11.11 -14.46 18.16
C LEU A 53 -12.48 -14.00 17.62
N GLU A 54 -12.55 -13.56 16.38
CA GLU A 54 -13.82 -13.21 15.71
C GLU A 54 -14.73 -14.43 15.56
N ALA A 55 -14.17 -15.59 15.18
CA ALA A 55 -14.91 -16.85 15.10
C ALA A 55 -15.44 -17.32 16.46
N GLU A 56 -14.74 -16.99 17.54
CA GLU A 56 -15.15 -17.22 18.94
C GLU A 56 -16.21 -16.19 19.42
N GLY A 57 -16.58 -15.21 18.58
CA GLY A 57 -17.62 -14.22 18.88
C GLY A 57 -17.09 -12.91 19.50
N HIS A 58 -15.79 -12.71 19.57
CA HIS A 58 -15.22 -11.46 20.05
C HIS A 58 -15.31 -10.35 18.97
N ARG A 59 -15.64 -9.13 19.40
CA ARG A 59 -15.58 -7.94 18.56
C ARG A 59 -14.20 -7.31 18.64
N ILE A 60 -13.49 -7.28 17.52
CA ILE A 60 -12.15 -6.68 17.43
C ILE A 60 -12.27 -5.29 16.81
N LEU A 61 -11.63 -4.30 17.42
CA LEU A 61 -11.45 -3.00 16.83
C LEU A 61 -10.21 -3.01 15.94
N LYS A 62 -10.45 -2.98 14.63
CA LYS A 62 -9.41 -3.10 13.59
C LYS A 62 -8.82 -1.73 13.26
N LEU A 63 -7.66 -1.41 13.80
CA LEU A 63 -6.86 -0.21 13.52
C LEU A 63 -5.64 -0.52 12.65
N ASN A 64 -5.66 -1.66 11.94
CA ASN A 64 -4.53 -2.20 11.20
C ASN A 64 -4.58 -1.95 9.69
N ILE A 65 -5.74 -1.74 9.08
CA ILE A 65 -5.88 -1.59 7.63
C ILE A 65 -6.57 -0.27 7.28
N GLY A 66 -5.92 0.54 6.45
CA GLY A 66 -6.47 1.77 5.89
C GLY A 66 -7.56 1.50 4.85
N ASN A 67 -8.66 0.87 5.27
CA ASN A 67 -9.84 0.60 4.46
C ASN A 67 -11.01 1.44 4.98
N PRO A 68 -11.44 2.51 4.27
CA PRO A 68 -12.46 3.42 4.76
C PRO A 68 -13.86 2.81 4.90
N ALA A 69 -14.23 1.86 4.02
CA ALA A 69 -15.59 1.34 3.93
C ALA A 69 -16.14 0.72 5.24
N PRO A 70 -15.41 -0.13 6.00
CA PRO A 70 -15.90 -0.70 7.25
C PRO A 70 -16.18 0.34 8.35
N PHE A 71 -15.64 1.55 8.19
CA PHE A 71 -15.82 2.66 9.14
C PHE A 71 -16.92 3.64 8.72
N GLY A 72 -17.75 3.28 7.72
CA GLY A 72 -18.85 4.09 7.27
C GLY A 72 -18.45 5.27 6.38
N PHE A 73 -17.30 5.18 5.71
CA PHE A 73 -16.95 6.08 4.61
C PHE A 73 -17.44 5.46 3.31
N GLU A 74 -18.63 5.84 2.90
CA GLU A 74 -19.26 5.32 1.70
C GLU A 74 -18.59 5.84 0.43
N ALA A 75 -18.66 5.03 -0.63
CA ALA A 75 -18.27 5.45 -1.97
C ALA A 75 -19.16 6.62 -2.42
N PRO A 76 -18.62 7.62 -3.14
CA PRO A 76 -19.45 8.67 -3.73
C PRO A 76 -20.52 8.06 -4.65
N ASP A 77 -21.78 8.43 -4.43
CA ASP A 77 -22.94 7.93 -5.18
C ASP A 77 -22.77 8.01 -6.71
N VAL A 78 -22.18 9.12 -7.17
CA VAL A 78 -21.94 9.34 -8.61
C VAL A 78 -21.00 8.30 -9.21
N ILE A 79 -19.97 7.88 -8.47
CA ILE A 79 -19.02 6.85 -8.91
C ILE A 79 -19.73 5.49 -8.99
N MET A 80 -20.51 5.15 -7.97
CA MET A 80 -21.24 3.90 -7.92
C MET A 80 -22.29 3.81 -9.03
N ARG A 81 -23.08 4.87 -9.26
CA ARG A 81 -24.10 4.91 -10.32
C ARG A 81 -23.49 4.79 -11.69
N ASP A 82 -22.39 5.51 -11.97
CA ASP A 82 -21.72 5.47 -13.28
C ASP A 82 -21.18 4.07 -13.57
N MET A 83 -20.54 3.45 -12.59
CA MET A 83 -20.06 2.06 -12.74
C MET A 83 -21.21 1.08 -13.00
N ILE A 84 -22.35 1.17 -12.29
CA ILE A 84 -23.51 0.32 -12.52
C ILE A 84 -24.06 0.52 -13.95
N GLN A 85 -24.16 1.76 -14.42
CA GLN A 85 -24.63 2.06 -15.77
C GLN A 85 -23.68 1.55 -16.86
N ALA A 86 -22.38 1.50 -16.58
CA ALA A 86 -21.38 1.02 -17.53
C ALA A 86 -21.30 -0.52 -17.61
N LEU A 87 -21.83 -1.27 -16.63
CA LEU A 87 -21.74 -2.74 -16.59
C LEU A 87 -22.16 -3.44 -17.90
N PRO A 88 -23.23 -3.06 -18.61
CA PRO A 88 -23.59 -3.69 -19.88
C PRO A 88 -22.51 -3.58 -20.96
N ASN A 89 -21.65 -2.54 -20.89
CA ASN A 89 -20.58 -2.29 -21.84
C ASN A 89 -19.20 -2.81 -21.37
N ALA A 90 -19.15 -3.40 -20.18
CA ALA A 90 -17.91 -3.84 -19.53
C ALA A 90 -17.71 -5.37 -19.55
N GLN A 91 -18.39 -6.09 -20.47
CA GLN A 91 -18.36 -7.55 -20.53
C GLN A 91 -17.14 -8.10 -21.27
N GLY A 92 -16.60 -7.34 -22.22
CA GLY A 92 -15.43 -7.73 -23.02
C GLY A 92 -14.12 -7.23 -22.43
N TYR A 93 -12.99 -7.72 -22.98
CA TYR A 93 -11.69 -7.15 -22.70
C TYR A 93 -11.60 -5.72 -23.25
N SER A 94 -10.87 -4.87 -22.53
CA SER A 94 -10.44 -3.57 -23.03
C SER A 94 -9.02 -3.63 -23.62
N ASP A 95 -8.52 -2.50 -24.09
CA ASP A 95 -7.09 -2.30 -24.33
C ASP A 95 -6.27 -2.65 -23.07
N SER A 96 -5.07 -3.17 -23.27
CA SER A 96 -4.19 -3.60 -22.17
C SER A 96 -3.73 -2.44 -21.28
N GLN A 97 -3.58 -1.24 -21.83
CA GLN A 97 -3.30 -0.04 -21.05
C GLN A 97 -4.56 0.50 -20.34
N GLY A 98 -5.75 0.06 -20.73
CA GLY A 98 -7.04 0.50 -20.22
C GLY A 98 -7.87 1.31 -21.22
N ILE A 99 -9.17 1.48 -20.90
CA ILE A 99 -10.10 2.21 -21.77
C ILE A 99 -9.67 3.66 -21.99
N VAL A 100 -9.82 4.14 -23.22
CA VAL A 100 -9.36 5.49 -23.64
C VAL A 100 -10.00 6.60 -22.80
N SER A 101 -11.29 6.49 -22.46
CA SER A 101 -11.98 7.50 -21.64
C SER A 101 -11.37 7.68 -20.26
N ALA A 102 -11.01 6.57 -19.60
CA ALA A 102 -10.36 6.62 -18.29
C ALA A 102 -8.91 7.14 -18.38
N ARG A 103 -8.14 6.68 -19.38
CA ARG A 103 -6.77 7.22 -19.61
C ARG A 103 -6.80 8.72 -19.90
N ARG A 104 -7.78 9.19 -20.67
CA ARG A 104 -7.97 10.63 -20.95
C ARG A 104 -8.35 11.40 -19.69
N ALA A 105 -9.16 10.85 -18.81
CA ALA A 105 -9.47 11.50 -17.54
C ALA A 105 -8.23 11.65 -16.66
N VAL A 106 -7.37 10.64 -16.62
CA VAL A 106 -6.07 10.73 -15.94
C VAL A 106 -5.17 11.77 -16.61
N PHE A 107 -5.07 11.75 -17.92
CA PHE A 107 -4.32 12.75 -18.70
C PHE A 107 -4.76 14.18 -18.35
N THR A 108 -6.07 14.47 -18.45
CA THR A 108 -6.62 15.79 -18.13
C THR A 108 -6.37 16.21 -16.68
N ARG A 109 -6.42 15.25 -15.72
CA ARG A 109 -6.10 15.54 -14.31
C ARG A 109 -4.69 16.10 -14.16
N TYR A 110 -3.69 15.47 -14.79
CA TYR A 110 -2.29 15.88 -14.63
C TYR A 110 -1.93 17.10 -15.50
N GLU A 111 -2.65 17.38 -16.59
CA GLU A 111 -2.52 18.67 -17.30
C GLU A 111 -2.85 19.89 -16.42
N LEU A 112 -3.66 19.69 -15.38
CA LEU A 112 -4.03 20.73 -14.42
C LEU A 112 -3.03 20.90 -13.28
N VAL A 113 -2.05 20.00 -13.14
CA VAL A 113 -1.01 20.09 -12.11
C VAL A 113 0.09 21.04 -12.58
N GLU A 114 0.32 22.09 -11.81
CA GLU A 114 1.34 23.09 -12.12
C GLU A 114 2.74 22.46 -12.17
N GLY A 115 3.46 22.72 -13.26
CA GLY A 115 4.81 22.20 -13.47
C GLY A 115 4.89 20.72 -13.86
N PHE A 116 3.77 20.03 -14.00
CA PHE A 116 3.80 18.62 -14.44
C PHE A 116 4.37 18.51 -15.86
N PRO A 117 5.31 17.57 -16.12
CA PRO A 117 5.91 17.42 -17.45
C PRO A 117 4.89 17.04 -18.50
N ARG A 118 5.16 17.39 -19.75
CA ARG A 118 4.34 16.93 -20.88
C ARG A 118 4.46 15.42 -21.04
N PHE A 119 3.34 14.80 -21.33
CA PHE A 119 3.22 13.37 -21.60
C PHE A 119 2.05 13.13 -22.58
N ASP A 120 1.93 11.94 -23.11
CA ASP A 120 0.85 11.53 -23.99
C ASP A 120 -0.13 10.60 -23.29
N ILE A 121 -1.31 10.43 -23.87
CA ILE A 121 -2.30 9.49 -23.36
C ILE A 121 -1.77 8.04 -23.34
N ASP A 122 -0.81 7.72 -24.21
CA ASP A 122 -0.17 6.41 -24.31
C ASP A 122 0.89 6.19 -23.22
N ASP A 123 1.20 7.21 -22.45
CA ASP A 123 2.02 7.12 -21.23
C ASP A 123 1.21 6.76 -19.98
N VAL A 124 -0.10 6.59 -20.13
CA VAL A 124 -1.02 6.27 -19.04
C VAL A 124 -1.38 4.79 -19.09
N TYR A 125 -1.10 4.08 -17.99
CA TYR A 125 -1.45 2.68 -17.79
C TYR A 125 -2.43 2.55 -16.63
N LEU A 126 -3.55 1.90 -16.87
CA LEU A 126 -4.50 1.55 -15.80
C LEU A 126 -4.13 0.19 -15.22
N GLY A 127 -4.44 -0.02 -13.94
CA GLY A 127 -4.16 -1.28 -13.23
C GLY A 127 -5.24 -1.67 -12.24
N ASN A 128 -5.21 -2.93 -11.82
CA ASN A 128 -6.05 -3.45 -10.74
C ASN A 128 -5.61 -2.90 -9.38
N GLY A 129 -5.67 -1.58 -9.25
CA GLY A 129 -5.09 -0.79 -8.17
C GLY A 129 -3.60 -0.56 -8.38
N VAL A 130 -3.04 0.36 -7.59
CA VAL A 130 -1.61 0.70 -7.58
C VAL A 130 -0.73 -0.53 -7.33
N SER A 131 -1.21 -1.47 -6.53
CA SER A 131 -0.45 -2.69 -6.18
C SER A 131 -0.03 -3.52 -7.38
N GLU A 132 -0.90 -3.69 -8.39
CA GLU A 132 -0.55 -4.39 -9.63
C GLU A 132 0.50 -3.61 -10.42
N LEU A 133 0.33 -2.30 -10.53
CA LEU A 133 1.25 -1.43 -11.27
C LEU A 133 2.65 -1.39 -10.66
N ILE A 134 2.76 -1.36 -9.33
CA ILE A 134 4.03 -1.49 -8.61
C ILE A 134 4.72 -2.81 -8.98
N THR A 135 4.00 -3.93 -8.84
CA THR A 135 4.55 -5.26 -9.14
C THR A 135 4.99 -5.38 -10.60
N MET A 136 4.16 -4.89 -11.52
CA MET A 136 4.46 -4.89 -12.96
C MET A 136 5.71 -4.05 -13.28
N THR A 137 5.79 -2.85 -12.71
CA THR A 137 6.91 -1.94 -12.93
C THR A 137 8.23 -2.56 -12.48
N LEU A 138 8.26 -3.10 -11.27
CA LEU A 138 9.46 -3.71 -10.71
C LEU A 138 9.86 -5.01 -11.44
N GLN A 139 8.90 -5.80 -11.88
CA GLN A 139 9.17 -6.97 -12.74
C GLN A 139 9.74 -6.59 -14.11
N ALA A 140 9.33 -5.46 -14.68
CA ALA A 140 9.87 -4.97 -15.94
C ALA A 140 11.25 -4.34 -15.81
N LEU A 141 11.60 -3.83 -14.61
CA LEU A 141 12.80 -3.04 -14.38
C LEU A 141 13.99 -3.85 -13.87
N LEU A 142 13.75 -4.84 -12.98
CA LEU A 142 14.79 -5.42 -12.13
C LEU A 142 15.29 -6.77 -12.63
N ASP A 143 16.60 -6.87 -12.64
CA ASP A 143 17.34 -8.13 -12.68
C ASP A 143 17.90 -8.53 -11.31
N ASN A 144 18.41 -9.74 -11.17
CA ASN A 144 18.97 -10.20 -9.92
C ASN A 144 20.14 -9.33 -9.46
N GLY A 145 20.01 -8.76 -8.26
CA GLY A 145 21.02 -7.93 -7.62
C GLY A 145 20.93 -6.44 -7.93
N ASP A 146 19.99 -6.02 -8.75
CA ASP A 146 19.64 -4.59 -8.87
C ASP A 146 19.06 -4.07 -7.56
N GLN A 147 19.28 -2.81 -7.25
CA GLN A 147 18.85 -2.20 -6.02
C GLN A 147 17.77 -1.14 -6.27
N VAL A 148 16.80 -1.09 -5.34
CA VAL A 148 15.79 -0.03 -5.27
C VAL A 148 15.87 0.62 -3.90
N LEU A 149 16.03 1.94 -3.87
CA LEU A 149 15.97 2.71 -2.64
C LEU A 149 14.51 2.94 -2.26
N ILE A 150 14.17 2.60 -1.01
CA ILE A 150 12.80 2.63 -0.48
C ILE A 150 12.84 3.37 0.86
N PRO A 151 11.87 4.25 1.22
CA PRO A 151 11.88 4.90 2.52
C PRO A 151 11.75 3.89 3.67
N ALA A 152 12.29 4.19 4.82
CA ALA A 152 11.98 3.53 6.09
C ALA A 152 11.48 4.59 7.09
N PRO A 153 10.23 4.45 7.58
CA PRO A 153 9.28 3.36 7.29
C PRO A 153 8.61 3.49 5.90
N ASP A 154 8.18 2.35 5.33
CA ASP A 154 7.59 2.25 3.99
C ASP A 154 6.21 1.57 3.98
N TYR A 155 5.59 1.59 2.80
CA TYR A 155 4.50 0.65 2.49
C TYR A 155 5.11 -0.68 2.03
N PRO A 156 4.96 -1.78 2.80
CA PRO A 156 5.75 -3.02 2.63
C PRO A 156 5.65 -3.67 1.26
N LEU A 157 4.66 -3.30 0.44
CA LEU A 157 4.52 -3.82 -0.92
C LEU A 157 5.71 -3.44 -1.81
N TRP A 158 6.31 -2.26 -1.61
CA TRP A 158 7.47 -1.83 -2.38
C TRP A 158 8.66 -2.75 -2.13
N THR A 159 8.95 -3.03 -0.86
CA THR A 159 9.99 -3.97 -0.43
C THR A 159 9.71 -5.38 -0.92
N ALA A 160 8.49 -5.88 -0.71
CA ALA A 160 8.08 -7.22 -1.14
C ALA A 160 8.17 -7.40 -2.67
N SER A 161 7.66 -6.43 -3.44
CA SER A 161 7.67 -6.50 -4.90
C SER A 161 9.08 -6.40 -5.47
N THR A 162 9.98 -5.60 -4.85
CA THR A 162 11.41 -5.54 -5.21
C THR A 162 12.06 -6.91 -5.04
N SER A 163 11.91 -7.54 -3.87
CA SER A 163 12.47 -8.87 -3.57
C SER A 163 11.91 -9.95 -4.51
N LEU A 164 10.60 -9.95 -4.77
CA LEU A 164 9.95 -10.91 -5.66
C LEU A 164 10.37 -10.74 -7.13
N ALA A 165 10.69 -9.52 -7.54
CA ALA A 165 11.24 -9.24 -8.87
C ALA A 165 12.73 -9.62 -9.01
N GLY A 166 13.39 -10.04 -7.92
CA GLY A 166 14.81 -10.44 -7.90
C GLY A 166 15.75 -9.30 -7.50
N GLY A 167 15.24 -8.10 -7.25
CA GLY A 167 16.01 -6.97 -6.77
C GLY A 167 16.27 -7.03 -5.26
N THR A 168 17.08 -6.11 -4.79
CA THR A 168 17.42 -5.91 -3.39
C THR A 168 16.84 -4.58 -2.91
N PRO A 169 15.88 -4.59 -1.97
CA PRO A 169 15.40 -3.36 -1.36
C PRO A 169 16.49 -2.80 -0.44
N VAL A 170 16.74 -1.50 -0.54
CA VAL A 170 17.69 -0.76 0.31
C VAL A 170 16.94 0.40 0.93
N HIS A 171 16.78 0.38 2.25
CA HIS A 171 15.96 1.37 2.93
C HIS A 171 16.78 2.61 3.31
N TYR A 172 16.28 3.80 2.93
CA TYR A 172 16.78 5.08 3.41
C TYR A 172 15.88 5.61 4.54
N LEU A 173 16.47 6.27 5.52
CA LEU A 173 15.78 6.72 6.71
C LEU A 173 14.89 7.93 6.42
N CYS A 174 13.67 7.93 6.98
CA CYS A 174 12.88 9.14 7.21
C CYS A 174 13.05 9.55 8.68
N ASP A 175 13.47 10.79 8.92
CA ASP A 175 13.83 11.27 10.25
C ASP A 175 12.61 11.75 11.03
N GLU A 176 12.24 11.03 12.09
CA GLU A 176 11.12 11.39 12.98
C GLU A 176 11.30 12.80 13.57
N THR A 177 12.54 13.17 13.94
CA THR A 177 12.83 14.47 14.56
C THR A 177 12.65 15.64 13.60
N GLN A 178 12.65 15.36 12.29
CA GLN A 178 12.37 16.31 11.21
C GLN A 178 10.97 16.12 10.61
N GLY A 179 10.03 15.57 11.37
CA GLY A 179 8.66 15.33 10.89
C GLY A 179 8.57 14.24 9.84
N TRP A 180 9.40 13.24 9.92
CA TRP A 180 9.46 12.10 8.99
C TRP A 180 9.87 12.48 7.56
N GLN A 181 10.59 13.59 7.39
CA GLN A 181 11.18 13.92 6.09
C GLN A 181 12.32 12.93 5.77
N PRO A 182 12.51 12.55 4.49
CA PRO A 182 13.68 11.76 4.06
C PRO A 182 15.01 12.39 4.49
N ASP A 183 15.88 11.60 5.11
CA ASP A 183 17.26 11.98 5.38
C ASP A 183 18.07 11.86 4.09
N ILE A 184 18.41 13.01 3.51
CA ILE A 184 19.10 13.10 2.22
C ILE A 184 20.53 12.56 2.31
N ALA A 185 21.21 12.75 3.44
CA ALA A 185 22.56 12.24 3.63
C ALA A 185 22.57 10.71 3.75
N ASP A 186 21.63 10.15 4.49
CA ASP A 186 21.45 8.70 4.60
C ASP A 186 21.09 8.10 3.23
N LEU A 187 20.17 8.73 2.50
CA LEU A 187 19.77 8.31 1.16
C LEU A 187 20.97 8.29 0.21
N GLU A 188 21.75 9.38 0.14
CA GLU A 188 22.92 9.47 -0.73
C GLU A 188 23.96 8.40 -0.39
N SER A 189 24.18 8.12 0.91
CA SER A 189 25.15 7.14 1.39
C SER A 189 24.85 5.70 0.93
N LYS A 190 23.60 5.42 0.58
CA LYS A 190 23.10 4.09 0.19
C LYS A 190 23.06 3.85 -1.32
N ILE A 191 23.32 4.89 -2.12
CA ILE A 191 23.38 4.78 -3.58
C ILE A 191 24.65 4.02 -3.99
N THR A 192 24.49 3.02 -4.85
CA THR A 192 25.57 2.24 -5.44
C THR A 192 25.40 2.15 -6.97
N GLU A 193 26.40 1.58 -7.65
CA GLU A 193 26.30 1.30 -9.10
C GLU A 193 25.18 0.34 -9.48
N ARG A 194 24.62 -0.40 -8.50
CA ARG A 194 23.51 -1.32 -8.70
C ARG A 194 22.14 -0.64 -8.49
N THR A 195 22.12 0.56 -7.96
CA THR A 195 20.89 1.29 -7.71
C THR A 195 20.26 1.74 -9.02
N LYS A 196 19.04 1.25 -9.32
CA LYS A 196 18.29 1.60 -10.53
C LYS A 196 17.18 2.61 -10.29
N ALA A 197 16.54 2.53 -9.12
CA ALA A 197 15.36 3.34 -8.84
C ALA A 197 15.31 3.82 -7.39
N LEU A 198 14.58 4.90 -7.20
CA LEU A 198 14.26 5.51 -5.93
C LEU A 198 12.74 5.63 -5.78
N VAL A 199 12.18 5.07 -4.71
CA VAL A 199 10.77 5.17 -4.35
C VAL A 199 10.54 6.38 -3.45
N VAL A 200 9.53 7.18 -3.78
CA VAL A 200 9.03 8.30 -2.97
C VAL A 200 7.56 8.03 -2.66
N ILE A 201 7.20 7.93 -1.38
CA ILE A 201 5.80 7.71 -0.94
C ILE A 201 5.32 8.99 -0.27
N ASN A 202 4.51 9.79 -0.98
CA ASN A 202 4.12 11.11 -0.51
C ASN A 202 2.64 11.44 -0.83
N PRO A 203 1.77 11.65 0.17
CA PRO A 203 1.98 11.48 1.62
C PRO A 203 2.36 10.07 2.04
N ASN A 204 3.18 9.96 3.08
CA ASN A 204 3.77 8.68 3.49
C ASN A 204 2.78 7.78 4.26
N ASN A 205 2.83 6.51 3.98
CA ASN A 205 2.30 5.43 4.79
C ASN A 205 3.49 4.64 5.35
N PRO A 206 3.70 4.62 6.68
CA PRO A 206 2.70 4.74 7.75
C PRO A 206 2.64 6.08 8.50
N THR A 207 3.53 7.03 8.24
CA THR A 207 3.76 8.20 9.12
C THR A 207 2.73 9.32 8.95
N GLY A 208 2.10 9.42 7.79
CA GLY A 208 1.26 10.55 7.43
C GLY A 208 2.04 11.83 7.09
N ALA A 209 3.35 11.76 6.96
CA ALA A 209 4.18 12.90 6.56
C ALA A 209 3.86 13.36 5.13
N VAL A 210 3.94 14.67 4.91
CA VAL A 210 3.91 15.29 3.59
C VAL A 210 5.29 15.91 3.34
N TYR A 211 5.96 15.46 2.28
CA TYR A 211 7.31 15.91 1.99
C TYR A 211 7.31 17.32 1.43
N SER A 212 8.22 18.15 1.95
CA SER A 212 8.37 19.53 1.48
C SER A 212 8.92 19.58 0.06
N ARG A 213 8.63 20.68 -0.64
CA ARG A 213 9.19 20.92 -1.99
C ARG A 213 10.73 20.85 -1.98
N GLU A 214 11.35 21.42 -0.96
CA GLU A 214 12.80 21.49 -0.81
C GLU A 214 13.42 20.09 -0.69
N VAL A 215 12.78 19.20 0.08
CA VAL A 215 13.23 17.80 0.20
C VAL A 215 13.04 17.04 -1.11
N LEU A 216 11.91 17.24 -1.80
CA LEU A 216 11.67 16.62 -3.12
C LEU A 216 12.67 17.11 -4.18
N GLU A 217 13.05 18.39 -4.15
CA GLU A 217 14.10 18.96 -5.04
C GLU A 217 15.48 18.35 -4.73
N GLN A 218 15.83 18.14 -3.47
CA GLN A 218 17.07 17.45 -3.08
C GLN A 218 17.08 15.99 -3.54
N ILE A 219 15.96 15.29 -3.40
CA ILE A 219 15.78 13.93 -3.96
C ILE A 219 15.98 13.94 -5.48
N ALA A 220 15.38 14.92 -6.18
CA ALA A 220 15.54 15.05 -7.62
C ALA A 220 16.99 15.31 -8.04
N GLU A 221 17.74 16.12 -7.26
CA GLU A 221 19.16 16.34 -7.51
C GLU A 221 19.99 15.06 -7.38
N LEU A 222 19.75 14.26 -6.34
CA LEU A 222 20.41 12.96 -6.18
C LEU A 222 20.06 12.01 -7.33
N ALA A 223 18.78 11.91 -7.68
CA ALA A 223 18.33 11.08 -8.79
C ALA A 223 18.99 11.51 -10.12
N ARG A 224 19.13 12.80 -10.35
CA ARG A 224 19.81 13.36 -11.53
C ARG A 224 21.29 13.04 -11.55
N LYS A 225 21.97 13.25 -10.41
CA LYS A 225 23.42 12.98 -10.25
C LYS A 225 23.76 11.51 -10.51
N HIS A 226 22.90 10.61 -10.05
CA HIS A 226 23.12 9.16 -10.12
C HIS A 226 22.30 8.46 -11.21
N GLN A 227 21.58 9.22 -12.03
CA GLN A 227 20.74 8.71 -13.15
C GLN A 227 19.71 7.68 -12.71
N LEU A 228 19.03 7.92 -11.58
CA LEU A 228 18.04 7.02 -11.01
C LEU A 228 16.65 7.29 -11.60
N LEU A 229 15.89 6.21 -11.81
CA LEU A 229 14.45 6.26 -12.07
C LEU A 229 13.71 6.64 -10.79
N ILE A 230 12.74 7.55 -10.87
CA ILE A 230 11.88 7.90 -9.73
C ILE A 230 10.55 7.16 -9.81
N LEU A 231 10.18 6.50 -8.72
CA LEU A 231 8.90 5.80 -8.54
C LEU A 231 8.10 6.54 -7.46
N ALA A 232 7.14 7.37 -7.88
CA ALA A 232 6.39 8.25 -6.98
C ALA A 232 5.00 7.65 -6.66
N ASP A 233 4.83 7.15 -5.44
CA ASP A 233 3.53 6.68 -4.91
C ASP A 233 2.79 7.85 -4.27
N GLU A 234 1.79 8.36 -5.01
CA GLU A 234 1.01 9.53 -4.62
C GLU A 234 -0.45 9.19 -4.31
N ILE A 235 -0.70 7.95 -3.85
CA ILE A 235 -2.08 7.45 -3.60
C ILE A 235 -2.86 8.27 -2.57
N TYR A 236 -2.16 9.04 -1.72
CA TYR A 236 -2.76 9.90 -0.67
C TYR A 236 -2.75 11.38 -1.01
N ASP A 237 -2.43 11.79 -2.22
CA ASP A 237 -2.21 13.17 -2.66
C ASP A 237 -3.35 14.16 -2.33
N LYS A 238 -4.58 13.66 -2.16
CA LYS A 238 -5.78 14.45 -1.80
C LYS A 238 -6.21 14.31 -0.33
N ILE A 239 -5.52 13.51 0.45
CA ILE A 239 -5.80 13.36 1.89
C ILE A 239 -4.73 14.14 2.64
N LEU A 240 -5.00 15.43 2.79
CA LEU A 240 -4.11 16.41 3.38
C LEU A 240 -4.87 17.16 4.46
N TYR A 241 -4.19 17.51 5.53
CA TYR A 241 -4.77 18.17 6.69
C TYR A 241 -4.12 19.52 6.93
N ASP A 242 -4.87 20.42 7.56
CA ASP A 242 -4.43 21.77 7.90
C ASP A 242 -3.96 22.52 6.63
N ASP A 243 -2.78 23.12 6.65
CA ASP A 243 -2.19 23.88 5.53
C ASP A 243 -1.23 23.04 4.66
N ALA A 244 -1.18 21.71 4.86
CA ALA A 244 -0.30 20.83 4.10
C ALA A 244 -0.66 20.84 2.60
N LYS A 245 0.37 20.87 1.75
CA LYS A 245 0.20 20.90 0.31
C LYS A 245 1.03 19.77 -0.32
N HIS A 246 0.35 18.93 -1.06
CA HIS A 246 1.05 17.93 -1.86
C HIS A 246 1.75 18.60 -3.05
N VAL A 247 3.01 18.23 -3.22
CA VAL A 247 3.80 18.56 -4.41
C VAL A 247 4.04 17.27 -5.17
N CYS A 248 3.61 17.21 -6.42
CA CYS A 248 3.82 16.05 -7.27
C CYS A 248 5.32 15.92 -7.59
N MET A 249 5.90 14.73 -7.40
CA MET A 249 7.33 14.50 -7.60
C MET A 249 7.76 14.80 -9.06
N ALA A 250 6.94 14.44 -10.04
CA ALA A 250 7.21 14.73 -11.43
C ALA A 250 7.30 16.24 -11.74
N SER A 251 6.59 17.09 -10.97
CA SER A 251 6.60 18.55 -11.19
C SER A 251 7.89 19.22 -10.71
N VAL A 252 8.66 18.59 -9.82
CA VAL A 252 9.97 19.08 -9.37
C VAL A 252 11.15 18.45 -10.14
N ALA A 253 10.87 17.38 -10.88
CA ALA A 253 11.86 16.64 -11.64
C ALA A 253 11.44 16.45 -13.12
N PRO A 254 11.09 17.51 -13.86
CA PRO A 254 10.53 17.38 -15.22
C PRO A 254 11.51 16.81 -16.25
N ASP A 255 12.79 16.84 -15.94
CA ASP A 255 13.92 16.35 -16.73
C ASP A 255 14.32 14.90 -16.39
N LEU A 256 13.68 14.28 -15.40
CA LEU A 256 13.95 12.90 -14.99
C LEU A 256 12.81 11.97 -15.40
N LEU A 257 13.16 10.72 -15.72
CA LEU A 257 12.18 9.69 -15.93
C LEU A 257 11.48 9.38 -14.59
N THR A 258 10.20 9.72 -14.52
CA THR A 258 9.39 9.55 -13.31
C THR A 258 8.13 8.75 -13.63
N LEU A 259 7.86 7.75 -12.82
CA LEU A 259 6.63 6.98 -12.84
C LEU A 259 5.76 7.38 -11.65
N THR A 260 4.63 8.01 -11.91
CA THR A 260 3.68 8.46 -10.88
C THR A 260 2.53 7.47 -10.75
N PHE A 261 2.35 6.93 -9.54
CA PHE A 261 1.31 5.95 -9.18
C PHE A 261 0.21 6.63 -8.36
N ASN A 262 -1.06 6.42 -8.74
CA ASN A 262 -2.20 6.92 -8.00
C ASN A 262 -3.45 6.08 -8.32
N GLY A 263 -4.59 6.34 -7.65
CA GLY A 263 -5.80 5.56 -7.87
C GLY A 263 -7.00 5.99 -7.02
N LEU A 264 -8.07 5.22 -7.15
CA LEU A 264 -9.34 5.54 -6.49
C LEU A 264 -9.48 4.99 -5.07
N SER A 265 -8.52 4.19 -4.62
CA SER A 265 -8.64 3.41 -3.37
C SER A 265 -8.85 4.26 -2.12
N LYS A 266 -8.23 5.43 -2.04
CA LYS A 266 -8.13 6.22 -0.80
C LYS A 266 -8.99 7.48 -0.86
N ALA A 267 -8.63 8.46 -1.65
CA ALA A 267 -9.38 9.71 -1.75
C ALA A 267 -10.84 9.51 -2.20
N TYR A 268 -11.09 8.51 -3.02
CA TYR A 268 -12.43 8.20 -3.54
C TYR A 268 -13.14 7.07 -2.78
N ARG A 269 -12.52 6.48 -1.76
CA ARG A 269 -13.09 5.47 -0.83
C ARG A 269 -13.61 4.20 -1.51
N VAL A 270 -13.06 3.84 -2.67
CA VAL A 270 -13.46 2.65 -3.45
C VAL A 270 -12.30 1.66 -3.59
N ALA A 271 -11.62 1.38 -2.49
CA ALA A 271 -10.48 0.47 -2.47
C ALA A 271 -10.81 -0.93 -3.05
N GLY A 272 -12.05 -1.39 -2.86
CA GLY A 272 -12.53 -2.67 -3.38
C GLY A 272 -12.77 -2.69 -4.89
N TYR A 273 -12.86 -1.54 -5.56
CA TYR A 273 -13.02 -1.48 -7.02
C TYR A 273 -11.73 -1.84 -7.76
N ARG A 274 -10.60 -1.77 -7.07
CA ARG A 274 -9.28 -2.09 -7.63
C ARG A 274 -8.99 -1.27 -8.89
N SER A 275 -9.03 0.06 -8.78
CA SER A 275 -8.76 0.98 -9.88
C SER A 275 -7.62 1.91 -9.53
N GLY A 276 -6.58 1.89 -10.35
CA GLY A 276 -5.39 2.73 -10.22
C GLY A 276 -4.79 3.04 -11.58
N TRP A 277 -3.82 3.92 -11.60
CA TRP A 277 -3.08 4.30 -12.81
C TRP A 277 -1.62 4.58 -12.51
N LEU A 278 -0.83 4.46 -13.56
CA LEU A 278 0.57 4.84 -13.67
C LEU A 278 0.70 5.86 -14.79
N VAL A 279 1.45 6.93 -14.58
CA VAL A 279 1.80 7.93 -15.59
C VAL A 279 3.31 7.98 -15.74
N ILE A 280 3.82 7.82 -16.97
CA ILE A 280 5.25 7.90 -17.29
C ILE A 280 5.55 9.28 -17.82
N THR A 281 6.49 10.00 -17.18
CA THR A 281 6.91 11.35 -17.57
C THR A 281 8.43 11.47 -17.67
N GLY A 282 8.90 12.55 -18.32
CA GLY A 282 10.32 12.81 -18.53
C GLY A 282 10.89 12.13 -19.78
N PRO A 283 12.23 12.13 -19.96
CA PRO A 283 12.90 11.60 -21.15
C PRO A 283 12.80 10.07 -21.22
N LYS A 284 12.27 9.56 -22.33
CA LYS A 284 11.99 8.12 -22.53
C LYS A 284 12.99 7.44 -23.48
N GLU A 285 13.87 8.21 -24.10
CA GLU A 285 14.77 7.74 -25.14
C GLU A 285 15.68 6.59 -24.69
N HIS A 286 16.10 6.65 -23.41
CA HIS A 286 16.96 5.61 -22.80
C HIS A 286 16.17 4.55 -22.02
N ALA A 287 14.83 4.63 -22.01
CA ALA A 287 13.94 3.73 -21.27
C ALA A 287 13.01 2.92 -22.17
N SER A 288 13.20 2.97 -23.51
CA SER A 288 12.29 2.34 -24.47
C SER A 288 12.10 0.83 -24.20
N SER A 289 13.18 0.11 -23.91
CA SER A 289 13.12 -1.33 -23.59
C SER A 289 12.38 -1.61 -22.28
N PHE A 290 12.56 -0.76 -21.26
CA PHE A 290 11.83 -0.86 -20.00
C PHE A 290 10.32 -0.62 -20.20
N ILE A 291 9.96 0.43 -20.94
CA ILE A 291 8.57 0.74 -21.27
C ILE A 291 7.93 -0.38 -22.10
N GLU A 292 8.69 -0.97 -23.03
CA GLU A 292 8.25 -2.17 -23.77
C GLU A 292 8.02 -3.36 -22.81
N GLY A 293 8.83 -3.52 -21.77
CA GLY A 293 8.61 -4.50 -20.70
C GLY A 293 7.29 -4.28 -19.97
N ILE A 294 6.94 -3.03 -19.64
CA ILE A 294 5.64 -2.70 -19.03
C ILE A 294 4.50 -3.03 -20.01
N ASN A 295 4.64 -2.70 -21.30
CA ASN A 295 3.67 -3.06 -22.34
C ASN A 295 3.47 -4.57 -22.44
N LEU A 296 4.56 -5.33 -22.46
CA LEU A 296 4.52 -6.79 -22.53
C LEU A 296 3.74 -7.37 -21.34
N LEU A 297 4.04 -6.94 -20.12
CA LEU A 297 3.36 -7.41 -18.92
C LEU A 297 1.88 -6.97 -18.90
N SER A 298 1.58 -5.78 -19.38
CA SER A 298 0.20 -5.29 -19.56
C SER A 298 -0.58 -6.18 -20.53
N ASN A 299 0.04 -6.58 -21.65
CA ASN A 299 -0.57 -7.47 -22.65
C ASN A 299 -0.75 -8.90 -22.08
N MET A 300 0.21 -9.40 -21.33
CA MET A 300 0.14 -10.74 -20.71
C MET A 300 -1.03 -10.90 -19.74
N ARG A 301 -1.38 -9.85 -18.98
CA ARG A 301 -2.55 -9.87 -18.10
C ARG A 301 -3.87 -9.53 -18.83
N LEU A 302 -3.83 -9.24 -20.11
CA LEU A 302 -4.94 -8.81 -21.01
C LEU A 302 -5.38 -7.36 -20.75
N CYS A 303 -6.10 -7.07 -19.67
CA CYS A 303 -6.52 -5.72 -19.29
C CYS A 303 -6.84 -5.64 -17.80
N PRO A 304 -6.92 -4.43 -17.21
CA PRO A 304 -7.48 -4.26 -15.86
C PRO A 304 -8.97 -4.57 -15.82
N ASN A 305 -9.52 -4.70 -14.62
CA ASN A 305 -10.95 -4.87 -14.38
C ASN A 305 -11.77 -3.78 -15.10
N VAL A 306 -12.48 -4.15 -16.16
CA VAL A 306 -13.16 -3.19 -17.04
C VAL A 306 -14.26 -2.40 -16.33
N PRO A 307 -15.14 -3.00 -15.52
CA PRO A 307 -16.13 -2.24 -14.76
C PRO A 307 -15.52 -1.10 -13.93
N ALA A 308 -14.40 -1.37 -13.26
CA ALA A 308 -13.76 -0.38 -12.39
C ALA A 308 -13.07 0.75 -13.16
N GLN A 309 -12.65 0.52 -14.40
CA GLN A 309 -12.05 1.57 -15.23
C GLN A 309 -13.06 2.68 -15.55
N HIS A 310 -14.33 2.35 -15.73
CA HIS A 310 -15.38 3.33 -15.99
C HIS A 310 -15.56 4.33 -14.83
N ALA A 311 -15.30 3.89 -13.58
CA ALA A 311 -15.38 4.78 -12.42
C ALA A 311 -14.35 5.92 -12.43
N ILE A 312 -13.23 5.79 -13.16
CA ILE A 312 -12.13 6.78 -13.16
C ILE A 312 -12.60 8.12 -13.69
N GLN A 313 -13.32 8.13 -14.81
CA GLN A 313 -13.72 9.38 -15.45
C GLN A 313 -14.61 10.23 -14.56
N VAL A 314 -15.64 9.63 -13.96
CA VAL A 314 -16.55 10.36 -13.07
C VAL A 314 -15.89 10.73 -11.75
N ALA A 315 -14.98 9.90 -11.24
CA ALA A 315 -14.23 10.19 -10.03
C ALA A 315 -13.33 11.42 -10.22
N LEU A 316 -12.59 11.49 -11.32
CA LEU A 316 -11.65 12.60 -11.57
C LEU A 316 -12.35 13.88 -12.04
N GLY A 317 -13.41 13.77 -12.83
CA GLY A 317 -14.15 14.91 -13.37
C GLY A 317 -15.30 15.42 -12.49
N GLY A 318 -15.70 14.66 -11.48
CA GLY A 318 -16.82 14.98 -10.59
C GLY A 318 -16.44 15.81 -9.36
N HIS A 319 -17.42 16.01 -8.49
CA HIS A 319 -17.21 16.65 -7.19
C HIS A 319 -16.20 15.87 -6.34
N GLN A 320 -15.23 16.56 -5.78
CA GLN A 320 -14.17 15.98 -4.95
C GLN A 320 -14.62 15.91 -3.49
N SER A 321 -15.50 14.97 -3.18
CA SER A 321 -16.09 14.82 -1.83
C SER A 321 -15.10 14.44 -0.74
N ILE A 322 -13.83 14.21 -1.07
CA ILE A 322 -12.77 14.05 -0.07
C ILE A 322 -12.50 15.38 0.66
N ASP A 323 -12.69 16.51 -0.01
CA ASP A 323 -12.46 17.83 0.56
C ASP A 323 -13.38 18.06 1.78
N ASP A 324 -14.64 17.58 1.72
CA ASP A 324 -15.59 17.67 2.82
C ASP A 324 -15.13 16.87 4.07
N LEU A 325 -14.19 15.94 3.92
CA LEU A 325 -13.70 15.08 4.99
C LEU A 325 -12.40 15.57 5.61
N VAL A 326 -11.59 16.32 4.86
CA VAL A 326 -10.25 16.76 5.30
C VAL A 326 -10.19 18.22 5.72
N LEU A 327 -11.20 19.05 5.33
CA LEU A 327 -11.32 20.45 5.73
C LEU A 327 -11.88 20.59 7.14
N PRO A 328 -11.81 21.80 7.76
CA PRO A 328 -12.37 22.06 9.08
C PRO A 328 -13.84 21.64 9.20
N GLY A 329 -14.15 20.83 10.21
CA GLY A 329 -15.44 20.18 10.38
C GLY A 329 -15.58 18.84 9.67
N GLY A 330 -14.60 18.44 8.88
CA GLY A 330 -14.57 17.14 8.21
C GLY A 330 -14.16 16.01 9.13
N ARG A 331 -14.75 14.85 8.89
CA ARG A 331 -14.62 13.68 9.76
C ARG A 331 -13.19 13.14 9.82
N LEU A 332 -12.44 13.12 8.71
CA LEU A 332 -11.05 12.62 8.70
C LEU A 332 -10.13 13.55 9.50
N LEU A 333 -10.32 14.87 9.36
CA LEU A 333 -9.55 15.85 10.13
C LEU A 333 -9.79 15.69 11.63
N GLU A 334 -11.06 15.60 12.06
CA GLU A 334 -11.42 15.38 13.47
C GLU A 334 -10.81 14.08 14.03
N GLN A 335 -10.89 12.99 13.29
CA GLN A 335 -10.35 11.70 13.71
C GLN A 335 -8.82 11.71 13.81
N ARG A 336 -8.13 12.37 12.87
CA ARG A 336 -6.69 12.56 12.93
C ARG A 336 -6.29 13.35 14.18
N ASP A 337 -7.00 14.45 14.47
CA ASP A 337 -6.72 15.31 15.63
C ASP A 337 -6.94 14.56 16.95
N VAL A 338 -8.04 13.81 17.05
CA VAL A 338 -8.33 12.97 18.22
C VAL A 338 -7.25 11.90 18.41
N ALA A 339 -6.85 11.21 17.35
CA ALA A 339 -5.80 10.20 17.43
C ALA A 339 -4.48 10.80 17.90
N TRP A 340 -4.02 11.85 17.25
CA TRP A 340 -2.78 12.55 17.59
C TRP A 340 -2.77 13.06 19.02
N THR A 341 -3.83 13.75 19.45
CA THR A 341 -3.96 14.29 20.81
C THR A 341 -3.94 13.18 21.85
N LYS A 342 -4.77 12.14 21.65
CA LYS A 342 -4.90 11.04 22.63
C LYS A 342 -3.65 10.17 22.72
N LEU A 343 -2.93 9.96 21.63
CA LEU A 343 -1.65 9.22 21.65
C LEU A 343 -0.60 9.98 22.47
N ASN A 344 -0.50 11.30 22.29
CA ASN A 344 0.45 12.13 23.05
C ASN A 344 0.04 12.36 24.52
N GLU A 345 -1.18 12.02 24.94
CA GLU A 345 -1.59 11.99 26.35
C GLU A 345 -1.10 10.75 27.11
N ILE A 346 -0.65 9.70 26.40
CA ILE A 346 -0.15 8.48 27.03
C ILE A 346 1.30 8.69 27.51
N PRO A 347 1.60 8.44 28.81
CA PRO A 347 2.98 8.56 29.30
C PRO A 347 3.94 7.67 28.51
N GLY A 348 5.07 8.21 28.07
CA GLY A 348 6.07 7.49 27.27
C GLY A 348 5.66 7.23 25.81
N VAL A 349 4.60 7.86 25.31
CA VAL A 349 4.22 7.81 23.90
C VAL A 349 4.33 9.19 23.29
N SER A 350 4.97 9.28 22.14
CA SER A 350 5.04 10.49 21.32
C SER A 350 4.59 10.19 19.90
N CYS A 351 3.94 11.13 19.26
CA CYS A 351 3.47 11.00 17.89
C CYS A 351 3.64 12.32 17.15
N VAL A 352 4.36 12.31 16.06
CA VAL A 352 4.42 13.43 15.12
C VAL A 352 3.03 13.62 14.53
N LYS A 353 2.59 14.87 14.40
CA LYS A 353 1.26 15.18 13.86
C LYS A 353 1.18 14.78 12.38
N PRO A 354 0.30 13.84 11.99
CA PRO A 354 0.15 13.48 10.59
C PRO A 354 -0.40 14.66 9.77
N GLU A 355 0.26 15.00 8.69
CA GLU A 355 -0.16 16.05 7.75
C GLU A 355 -0.99 15.51 6.58
N GLY A 356 -0.98 14.18 6.40
CA GLY A 356 -1.74 13.52 5.34
C GLY A 356 -2.04 12.06 5.64
N ALA A 357 -2.59 11.35 4.66
CA ALA A 357 -2.96 9.95 4.70
C ALA A 357 -4.01 9.61 5.78
N LEU A 358 -4.00 8.39 6.31
CA LEU A 358 -5.05 7.84 7.20
C LEU A 358 -4.46 7.21 8.47
N TYR A 359 -3.23 7.59 8.85
CA TYR A 359 -2.43 6.89 9.85
C TYR A 359 -1.79 7.85 10.83
N ALA A 360 -1.60 7.37 12.05
CA ALA A 360 -0.66 7.88 13.03
C ALA A 360 0.41 6.82 13.31
N PHE A 361 1.65 7.24 13.55
CA PHE A 361 2.78 6.37 13.78
C PHE A 361 3.50 6.75 15.07
N PRO A 362 2.85 6.44 16.25
CA PRO A 362 3.38 6.78 17.55
C PRO A 362 4.62 5.96 17.89
N ARG A 363 5.57 6.63 18.53
CA ARG A 363 6.75 6.07 19.16
C ARG A 363 6.46 5.72 20.61
N LEU A 364 6.92 4.56 21.03
CA LEU A 364 6.99 4.11 22.41
C LEU A 364 8.40 4.40 22.94
N ASP A 365 8.52 5.24 23.95
CA ASP A 365 9.82 5.60 24.52
C ASP A 365 10.47 4.35 25.15
N PRO A 366 11.64 3.89 24.67
CA PRO A 366 12.29 2.70 25.21
C PRO A 366 12.68 2.79 26.70
N GLU A 367 12.85 4.02 27.22
CA GLU A 367 13.13 4.22 28.63
C GLU A 367 11.90 4.01 29.53
N VAL A 368 10.70 4.05 28.95
CA VAL A 368 9.43 3.88 29.66
C VAL A 368 8.80 2.52 29.39
N HIS A 369 8.84 2.05 28.14
CA HIS A 369 8.09 0.88 27.70
C HIS A 369 8.95 -0.33 27.37
N ASP A 370 10.24 -0.30 27.38
CA ASP A 370 11.21 -1.41 27.23
C ASP A 370 10.71 -2.56 26.32
N ILE A 371 10.31 -2.21 25.07
CA ILE A 371 9.77 -3.14 24.08
C ILE A 371 10.90 -3.74 23.26
N HIS A 372 10.98 -5.08 23.23
CA HIS A 372 11.99 -5.82 22.48
C HIS A 372 11.42 -6.51 21.24
N ASP A 373 10.11 -6.80 21.25
CA ASP A 373 9.37 -7.49 20.19
C ASP A 373 8.01 -6.80 20.01
N ASP A 374 7.92 -5.94 19.02
CA ASP A 374 6.69 -5.19 18.74
C ASP A 374 5.58 -6.06 18.10
N GLU A 375 5.92 -7.21 17.49
CA GLU A 375 4.92 -8.18 17.03
C GLU A 375 4.25 -8.86 18.22
N GLN A 376 5.04 -9.27 19.24
CA GLN A 376 4.50 -9.83 20.47
C GLN A 376 3.65 -8.80 21.22
N LEU A 377 4.09 -7.53 21.29
CA LEU A 377 3.30 -6.45 21.88
C LEU A 377 1.92 -6.34 21.21
N VAL A 378 1.87 -6.33 19.88
CA VAL A 378 0.61 -6.24 19.12
C VAL A 378 -0.26 -7.48 19.34
N LEU A 379 0.32 -8.66 19.44
CA LEU A 379 -0.40 -9.90 19.73
C LEU A 379 -1.03 -9.86 21.13
N ASP A 380 -0.28 -9.42 22.14
CA ASP A 380 -0.76 -9.34 23.52
C ASP A 380 -1.85 -8.25 23.66
N LEU A 381 -1.69 -7.11 23.01
CA LEU A 381 -2.72 -6.08 22.92
C LEU A 381 -4.02 -6.63 22.29
N LEU A 382 -3.89 -7.40 21.22
CA LEU A 382 -5.04 -8.06 20.58
C LEU A 382 -5.72 -9.05 21.52
N LEU A 383 -4.95 -9.87 22.22
CA LEU A 383 -5.48 -10.89 23.11
C LEU A 383 -6.16 -10.29 24.34
N GLN A 384 -5.61 -9.24 24.93
CA GLN A 384 -6.13 -8.61 26.14
C GLN A 384 -7.23 -7.61 25.81
N GLU A 385 -6.96 -6.66 24.91
CA GLU A 385 -7.79 -5.51 24.65
C GLU A 385 -8.68 -5.63 23.39
N LYS A 386 -8.53 -6.68 22.60
CA LYS A 386 -9.27 -6.84 21.32
C LYS A 386 -9.10 -5.62 20.39
N ILE A 387 -7.91 -5.01 20.43
CA ILE A 387 -7.47 -3.93 19.55
C ILE A 387 -6.39 -4.48 18.64
N LEU A 388 -6.52 -4.24 17.34
CA LEU A 388 -5.59 -4.71 16.32
C LEU A 388 -4.94 -3.52 15.64
N VAL A 389 -3.66 -3.27 15.94
CA VAL A 389 -2.77 -2.30 15.29
C VAL A 389 -1.73 -3.05 14.45
N VAL A 390 -0.75 -2.35 13.89
CA VAL A 390 0.40 -2.99 13.23
C VAL A 390 1.68 -2.50 13.87
N GLN A 391 2.61 -3.40 14.10
CA GLN A 391 3.95 -3.12 14.60
C GLN A 391 4.76 -2.28 13.62
N GLY A 392 5.66 -1.44 14.14
CA GLY A 392 6.52 -0.57 13.34
C GLY A 392 7.50 -1.35 12.46
N THR A 393 8.05 -2.46 12.98
CA THR A 393 8.95 -3.33 12.20
C THR A 393 8.29 -3.92 10.96
N GLY A 394 6.96 -4.09 10.95
CA GLY A 394 6.18 -4.48 9.77
C GLY A 394 6.17 -3.45 8.62
N PHE A 395 6.73 -2.25 8.85
CA PHE A 395 6.94 -1.20 7.84
C PHE A 395 8.43 -0.98 7.55
N ASN A 396 9.26 -1.99 7.77
CA ASN A 396 10.71 -1.93 7.64
C ASN A 396 11.38 -0.84 8.52
N TRP A 397 10.69 -0.41 9.58
CA TRP A 397 11.28 0.41 10.61
C TRP A 397 12.29 -0.44 11.43
N PRO A 398 13.51 0.05 11.69
CA PRO A 398 14.55 -0.81 12.26
C PRO A 398 14.37 -1.13 13.74
N ASN A 399 13.58 -0.35 14.48
CA ASN A 399 13.43 -0.49 15.92
C ASN A 399 12.02 -0.96 16.30
N PRO A 400 11.86 -1.78 17.34
CA PRO A 400 10.55 -2.26 17.80
C PRO A 400 9.83 -1.22 18.70
N ASP A 401 9.95 0.05 18.39
CA ASP A 401 9.51 1.17 19.22
C ASP A 401 8.36 1.99 18.61
N HIS A 402 7.73 1.50 17.54
CA HIS A 402 6.63 2.19 16.89
C HIS A 402 5.43 1.28 16.63
N LEU A 403 4.26 1.91 16.54
CA LEU A 403 3.02 1.25 16.12
C LEU A 403 2.36 2.08 15.02
N ARG A 404 1.68 1.43 14.07
CA ARG A 404 0.79 2.14 13.15
C ARG A 404 -0.67 2.02 13.60
N VAL A 405 -1.32 3.15 13.80
CA VAL A 405 -2.72 3.29 14.17
C VAL A 405 -3.50 3.91 13.01
N VAL A 406 -4.55 3.23 12.54
CA VAL A 406 -5.47 3.77 11.52
C VAL A 406 -6.44 4.75 12.18
N THR A 407 -6.61 5.94 11.61
CA THR A 407 -7.44 7.03 12.17
C THR A 407 -8.88 7.05 11.63
N LEU A 408 -9.41 5.93 11.17
CA LEU A 408 -10.72 5.82 10.50
C LEU A 408 -11.94 5.58 11.40
N PRO A 409 -11.85 5.00 12.61
CA PRO A 409 -13.01 4.88 13.50
C PRO A 409 -13.58 6.23 13.87
N TRP A 410 -14.87 6.26 14.23
CA TRP A 410 -15.48 7.46 14.80
C TRP A 410 -14.66 7.99 15.97
N SER A 411 -14.53 9.30 16.09
CA SER A 411 -13.70 9.99 17.10
C SER A 411 -13.87 9.44 18.50
N ARG A 412 -15.12 9.16 18.91
CA ARG A 412 -15.44 8.58 20.22
C ARG A 412 -14.86 7.16 20.40
N ASP A 413 -14.96 6.32 19.37
CA ASP A 413 -14.48 4.92 19.46
C ASP A 413 -12.96 4.88 19.36
N LEU A 414 -12.37 5.77 18.56
CA LEU A 414 -10.93 5.93 18.44
C LEU A 414 -10.32 6.42 19.76
N ALA A 415 -10.91 7.44 20.39
CA ALA A 415 -10.45 7.94 21.70
C ALA A 415 -10.46 6.83 22.76
N LYS A 416 -11.55 6.05 22.83
CA LYS A 416 -11.63 4.91 23.76
C LYS A 416 -10.61 3.81 23.47
N ALA A 417 -10.33 3.54 22.19
CA ALA A 417 -9.32 2.57 21.82
C ALA A 417 -7.93 3.01 22.26
N ILE A 418 -7.60 4.27 22.06
CA ILE A 418 -6.31 4.83 22.45
C ILE A 418 -6.18 4.90 23.99
N GLU A 419 -7.25 5.24 24.71
CA GLU A 419 -7.27 5.17 26.16
C GLU A 419 -6.98 3.74 26.68
N ARG A 420 -7.59 2.73 26.06
CA ARG A 420 -7.34 1.32 26.41
C ARG A 420 -5.93 0.89 26.05
N LEU A 421 -5.38 1.34 24.92
CA LEU A 421 -3.97 1.14 24.58
C LEU A 421 -3.06 1.75 25.64
N GLY A 422 -3.34 2.97 26.12
CA GLY A 422 -2.57 3.60 27.19
C GLY A 422 -2.63 2.81 28.51
N ASN A 423 -3.82 2.32 28.90
CA ASN A 423 -3.97 1.51 30.09
C ASN A 423 -3.23 0.16 29.97
N PHE A 424 -3.24 -0.45 28.79
CA PHE A 424 -2.48 -1.66 28.52
C PHE A 424 -0.98 -1.40 28.65
N LEU A 425 -0.44 -0.37 27.99
CA LEU A 425 0.98 -0.01 28.02
C LEU A 425 1.46 0.34 29.44
N ALA A 426 0.62 0.94 30.28
CA ALA A 426 0.99 1.28 31.66
C ALA A 426 1.30 0.07 32.55
N SER A 427 0.84 -1.11 32.17
CA SER A 427 1.04 -2.37 32.90
C SER A 427 1.79 -3.45 32.12
N TYR A 428 2.15 -3.16 30.87
CA TYR A 428 2.80 -4.12 30.00
C TYR A 428 4.33 -4.08 30.14
N HIS A 429 4.95 -5.24 30.24
CA HIS A 429 6.40 -5.44 30.32
C HIS A 429 6.77 -6.67 29.49
N GLN A 430 7.87 -6.61 28.75
CA GLN A 430 8.45 -7.75 28.02
C GLN A 430 9.67 -8.29 28.72
#